data_1588eb165fbd680dff89a7cc4dfdebc4
#
_entry.id   1588eb165fbd680dff89a7cc4dfdebc4
#
_cell.length_a   1.000
_cell.length_b   1.000
_cell.length_c   1.000
_cell.angle_alpha   90.00
_cell.angle_beta   90.00
_cell.angle_gamma   90.00
#
_symmetry.space_group_name_H-M   'P 1'
#
loop_
_entity.id
_entity.type
_entity.pdbx_description
1 polymer ?
#
loop_
_entity_poly.entity_id
_entity_poly.type
_entity_poly.pdbx_seq_one_letter_code
_entity_poly.pdbx_strand_id
1 'polypeptide(L)'
;MDSATSRRSFLRHAAIAATTACSVSSLPALPLSAPEETRQARIKLGVCSYSFHKFDRAHVIDFVKQLNTPWLNVKDINDHLPMKPASATDDALAAYKAAGIELTAAGVIYFPTKDPADIEQKFAYAKKIGVPLIVGSPTRETLPAVEPFVKQYDIRLAIHNHGPEDKEWPSPLDVLKAIEPMDSRIGLCIDVGHTARTGTDVVAAIHKGGARVFDIHMKDLADLSKKESQVAVGDGKMPVRGIFEALNAIGYNGYVDLEYEIQENDPLPGMVKSFAFMRGVLAGMGYQD
;
A
#
# COMPACT_ATOMS: atom_id res chain seq x y z
N MET A 1 -9.67 -39.75 -68.12
CA MET A 1 -10.00 -38.89 -69.28
C MET A 1 -10.38 -37.58 -68.62
N ASP A 2 -9.41 -36.75 -68.28
CA ASP A 2 -9.02 -35.52 -68.98
C ASP A 2 -10.12 -34.50 -69.07
N SER A 3 -10.06 -33.28 -68.65
CA SER A 3 -8.90 -32.39 -68.74
C SER A 3 -9.12 -31.15 -67.88
N ALA A 4 -8.02 -30.61 -67.39
CA ALA A 4 -7.90 -29.28 -66.86
C ALA A 4 -8.24 -28.19 -67.86
N THR A 5 -8.83 -27.06 -67.40
CA THR A 5 -8.77 -25.79 -68.12
C THR A 5 -8.76 -24.65 -67.03
N SER A 6 -7.64 -24.19 -66.79
CA SER A 6 -6.91 -22.96 -67.04
C SER A 6 -7.62 -21.68 -66.66
N ARG A 7 -7.14 -21.07 -65.59
CA ARG A 7 -7.30 -19.64 -65.28
C ARG A 7 -6.56 -18.82 -66.32
N ARG A 8 -7.28 -18.02 -67.13
CA ARG A 8 -6.84 -16.80 -67.84
C ARG A 8 -7.83 -16.46 -68.94
N SER A 9 -8.71 -15.55 -68.67
CA SER A 9 -9.19 -14.50 -69.61
C SER A 9 -10.54 -13.91 -69.14
N PHE A 10 -10.45 -12.88 -68.34
CA PHE A 10 -11.50 -11.86 -68.33
C PHE A 10 -10.81 -10.53 -67.99
N LEU A 11 -10.11 -10.01 -68.98
CA LEU A 11 -9.78 -8.61 -69.07
C LEU A 11 -10.22 -8.14 -70.48
N ARG A 12 -11.04 -7.18 -70.50
CA ARG A 12 -11.36 -6.17 -71.54
C ARG A 12 -12.86 -6.06 -71.84
N HIS A 13 -13.42 -4.98 -71.35
CA HIS A 13 -14.16 -3.92 -72.06
C HIS A 13 -14.58 -2.90 -70.96
N ALA A 14 -13.91 -1.84 -70.81
CA ALA A 14 -14.00 -0.49 -71.36
C ALA A 14 -15.39 0.12 -71.18
N ALA A 15 -15.44 1.01 -70.19
CA ALA A 15 -15.49 2.49 -70.26
C ALA A 15 -16.84 3.09 -70.73
N ILE A 16 -17.35 3.97 -69.90
CA ILE A 16 -17.72 5.37 -70.19
C ILE A 16 -18.47 5.93 -68.97
N ALA A 17 -17.84 6.77 -68.27
CA ALA A 17 -18.15 8.09 -67.71
C ALA A 17 -19.59 8.47 -67.41
N ALA A 18 -19.80 8.75 -66.15
CA ALA A 18 -20.66 9.89 -65.73
C ALA A 18 -20.05 10.50 -64.41
N THR A 19 -19.40 11.62 -64.55
CA THR A 19 -18.92 12.43 -63.46
C THR A 19 -20.10 13.18 -62.85
N THR A 20 -20.55 12.69 -61.66
CA THR A 20 -21.41 13.48 -60.80
C THR A 20 -20.52 13.95 -59.64
N ALA A 21 -20.19 15.21 -59.63
CA ALA A 21 -19.47 15.89 -58.56
C ALA A 21 -20.37 15.93 -57.34
N CYS A 22 -20.21 15.01 -56.37
CA CYS A 22 -20.70 15.16 -55.05
C CYS A 22 -19.69 15.97 -54.25
N SER A 23 -20.04 17.21 -53.96
CA SER A 23 -19.34 18.05 -53.00
C SER A 23 -19.48 17.43 -51.60
N VAL A 24 -18.48 16.69 -51.17
CA VAL A 24 -18.40 16.21 -49.77
C VAL A 24 -17.89 17.39 -48.94
N SER A 25 -18.84 18.07 -48.27
CA SER A 25 -18.48 19.01 -47.19
C SER A 25 -17.71 18.29 -46.14
N SER A 26 -16.43 18.54 -46.04
CA SER A 26 -15.56 18.06 -44.96
C SER A 26 -16.01 18.68 -43.63
N LEU A 27 -16.69 17.89 -42.82
CA LEU A 27 -16.89 18.20 -41.40
C LEU A 27 -15.50 18.27 -40.73
N PRO A 28 -15.24 19.31 -39.94
CA PRO A 28 -13.99 19.34 -39.18
C PRO A 28 -13.98 18.15 -38.23
N ALA A 29 -12.96 17.29 -38.37
CA ALA A 29 -12.71 16.24 -37.40
C ALA A 29 -12.47 16.90 -36.04
N LEU A 30 -13.36 16.63 -35.08
CA LEU A 30 -13.10 16.95 -33.68
C LEU A 30 -11.79 16.28 -33.31
N PRO A 31 -10.84 16.99 -32.68
CA PRO A 31 -9.64 16.33 -32.18
C PRO A 31 -10.09 15.24 -31.21
N LEU A 32 -9.81 13.98 -31.52
CA LEU A 32 -9.81 12.91 -30.55
C LEU A 32 -8.82 13.36 -29.47
N SER A 33 -9.33 13.78 -28.31
CA SER A 33 -8.51 13.96 -27.13
C SER A 33 -7.72 12.65 -26.95
N ALA A 34 -6.39 12.76 -26.95
CA ALA A 34 -5.56 11.62 -26.60
C ALA A 34 -6.11 11.02 -25.29
N PRO A 35 -6.13 9.69 -25.16
CA PRO A 35 -6.53 9.09 -23.90
C PRO A 35 -5.65 9.72 -22.82
N GLU A 36 -6.27 10.29 -21.80
CA GLU A 36 -5.58 10.76 -20.60
C GLU A 36 -4.81 9.54 -20.13
N GLU A 37 -3.46 9.55 -20.23
CA GLU A 37 -2.63 8.50 -19.67
C GLU A 37 -2.97 8.46 -18.18
N THR A 38 -3.80 7.52 -17.79
CA THR A 38 -4.10 7.24 -16.40
C THR A 38 -2.77 6.90 -15.77
N ARG A 39 -2.21 7.87 -15.03
CA ARG A 39 -0.93 7.73 -14.36
C ARG A 39 -1.07 6.55 -13.39
N GLN A 40 -0.49 5.41 -13.77
CA GLN A 40 -0.56 4.20 -12.96
C GLN A 40 -0.03 4.50 -11.57
N ALA A 41 -0.76 4.11 -10.53
CA ALA A 41 -0.32 4.26 -9.15
C ALA A 41 1.04 3.56 -8.97
N ARG A 42 1.94 4.15 -8.17
CA ARG A 42 3.24 3.56 -7.89
C ARG A 42 3.18 2.82 -6.56
N ILE A 43 2.58 1.64 -6.57
CA ILE A 43 2.52 0.77 -5.40
C ILE A 43 3.91 0.19 -5.15
N LYS A 44 4.41 0.35 -3.91
CA LYS A 44 5.69 -0.16 -3.46
C LYS A 44 5.45 -1.22 -2.39
N LEU A 45 6.09 -2.38 -2.53
CA LEU A 45 5.98 -3.45 -1.54
C LEU A 45 7.05 -3.28 -0.47
N GLY A 46 6.65 -2.95 0.74
CA GLY A 46 7.49 -2.83 1.92
C GLY A 46 7.23 -3.94 2.94
N VAL A 47 7.84 -3.80 4.11
CA VAL A 47 7.66 -4.74 5.22
C VAL A 47 7.60 -4.00 6.55
N CYS A 48 6.74 -4.48 7.45
CA CYS A 48 6.74 -4.05 8.84
C CYS A 48 7.83 -4.76 9.64
N SER A 49 8.70 -4.02 10.33
CA SER A 49 9.75 -4.63 11.16
C SER A 49 9.18 -5.47 12.30
N TYR A 50 7.91 -5.24 12.66
CA TYR A 50 7.21 -6.05 13.67
C TYR A 50 7.10 -7.52 13.27
N SER A 51 7.07 -7.85 11.98
CA SER A 51 7.13 -9.22 11.49
C SER A 51 8.37 -9.98 12.00
N PHE A 52 9.38 -9.26 12.43
CA PHE A 52 10.65 -9.79 12.94
C PHE A 52 10.84 -9.55 14.43
N HIS A 53 9.77 -9.41 15.20
CA HIS A 53 9.82 -9.02 16.63
C HIS A 53 10.57 -10.00 17.54
N LYS A 54 10.92 -11.20 17.07
CA LYS A 54 11.79 -12.16 17.77
C LYS A 54 13.29 -11.99 17.47
N PHE A 55 13.63 -11.12 16.54
CA PHE A 55 14.98 -10.95 16.01
C PHE A 55 15.54 -9.57 16.37
N ASP A 56 16.85 -9.41 16.25
CA ASP A 56 17.53 -8.14 16.37
C ASP A 56 17.62 -7.41 15.02
N ARG A 57 18.09 -6.16 15.05
CA ARG A 57 18.24 -5.30 13.86
C ARG A 57 19.13 -5.93 12.78
N ALA A 58 20.17 -6.67 13.15
CA ALA A 58 21.05 -7.30 12.17
C ALA A 58 20.29 -8.31 11.33
N HIS A 59 19.47 -9.14 11.96
CA HIS A 59 18.59 -10.08 11.26
C HIS A 59 17.50 -9.34 10.45
N VAL A 60 16.91 -8.26 10.97
CA VAL A 60 15.96 -7.45 10.21
C VAL A 60 16.57 -6.96 8.89
N ILE A 61 17.80 -6.44 8.94
CA ILE A 61 18.52 -5.97 7.76
C ILE A 61 18.74 -7.12 6.76
N ASP A 62 19.16 -8.29 7.24
CA ASP A 62 19.37 -9.46 6.38
C ASP A 62 18.07 -9.96 5.75
N PHE A 63 16.99 -10.02 6.50
CA PHE A 63 15.68 -10.45 6.01
C PHE A 63 15.11 -9.47 4.97
N VAL A 64 15.19 -8.17 5.22
CA VAL A 64 14.75 -7.13 4.28
C VAL A 64 15.50 -7.25 2.94
N LYS A 65 16.82 -7.51 2.98
CA LYS A 65 17.61 -7.79 1.77
C LYS A 65 17.18 -9.05 1.05
N GLN A 66 16.92 -10.14 1.80
CA GLN A 66 16.45 -11.40 1.21
C GLN A 66 15.05 -11.28 0.60
N LEU A 67 14.20 -10.40 1.14
CA LEU A 67 12.90 -10.06 0.55
C LEU A 67 13.03 -9.19 -0.70
N ASN A 68 14.23 -8.72 -1.01
CA ASN A 68 14.51 -7.85 -2.16
C ASN A 68 13.60 -6.61 -2.17
N THR A 69 13.47 -5.96 -1.03
CA THR A 69 12.80 -4.66 -0.90
C THR A 69 13.67 -3.71 -0.08
N PRO A 70 13.78 -2.43 -0.45
CA PRO A 70 14.49 -1.46 0.37
C PRO A 70 13.61 -0.76 1.41
N TRP A 71 12.28 -1.03 1.45
CA TRP A 71 11.32 -0.25 2.21
C TRP A 71 10.89 -0.91 3.50
N LEU A 72 11.05 -0.17 4.61
CA LEU A 72 10.80 -0.67 5.96
C LEU A 72 9.94 0.30 6.77
N ASN A 73 8.75 -0.13 7.18
CA ASN A 73 8.00 0.48 8.27
C ASN A 73 8.58 -0.05 9.58
N VAL A 74 9.24 0.83 10.36
CA VAL A 74 10.04 0.40 11.50
C VAL A 74 9.35 0.68 12.82
N LYS A 75 9.45 -0.29 13.76
CA LYS A 75 8.91 -0.19 15.11
C LYS A 75 10.04 -0.03 16.13
N ASP A 76 9.77 0.76 17.19
CA ASP A 76 10.56 0.77 18.43
C ASP A 76 10.26 -0.52 19.22
N ILE A 77 10.96 -1.58 18.86
CA ILE A 77 10.90 -2.89 19.51
C ILE A 77 12.29 -3.53 19.44
N ASN A 78 12.70 -4.22 20.47
CA ASN A 78 14.07 -4.74 20.62
C ASN A 78 15.09 -3.62 20.35
N ASP A 79 16.02 -3.84 19.42
CA ASP A 79 16.96 -2.84 18.93
C ASP A 79 16.68 -2.38 17.50
N HIS A 80 15.45 -2.67 16.97
CA HIS A 80 15.12 -2.33 15.58
C HIS A 80 15.33 -0.84 15.30
N LEU A 81 14.65 0.02 16.04
CA LEU A 81 14.90 1.47 16.02
C LEU A 81 14.49 2.10 17.36
N PRO A 82 15.33 2.02 18.38
CA PRO A 82 14.99 2.52 19.72
C PRO A 82 14.79 4.03 19.70
N MET A 83 13.69 4.48 20.34
CA MET A 83 13.44 5.91 20.54
C MET A 83 14.43 6.51 21.55
N LYS A 84 14.93 5.69 22.50
CA LYS A 84 15.87 6.05 23.56
C LYS A 84 16.89 4.95 23.78
N PRO A 85 18.16 5.30 24.17
CA PRO A 85 18.73 6.66 24.15
C PRO A 85 18.96 7.16 22.73
N ALA A 86 19.16 8.47 22.53
CA ALA A 86 19.35 9.08 21.22
C ALA A 86 20.53 8.47 20.41
N SER A 87 21.60 8.03 21.09
CA SER A 87 22.73 7.35 20.45
C SER A 87 22.32 6.02 19.82
N ALA A 88 21.45 5.22 20.48
CA ALA A 88 20.98 3.95 19.92
C ALA A 88 20.08 4.19 18.67
N THR A 89 19.33 5.30 18.64
CA THR A 89 18.61 5.72 17.44
C THR A 89 19.59 6.03 16.30
N ASP A 90 20.66 6.79 16.58
CA ASP A 90 21.65 7.20 15.59
C ASP A 90 22.42 5.99 15.03
N ASP A 91 22.80 5.04 15.88
CA ASP A 91 23.44 3.77 15.48
C ASP A 91 22.53 2.93 14.57
N ALA A 92 21.23 2.87 14.90
CA ALA A 92 20.26 2.15 14.10
C ALA A 92 20.06 2.79 12.71
N LEU A 93 19.94 4.13 12.66
CA LEU A 93 19.86 4.87 11.40
C LEU A 93 21.09 4.66 10.52
N ALA A 94 22.28 4.70 11.11
CA ALA A 94 23.52 4.45 10.39
C ALA A 94 23.55 3.04 9.78
N ALA A 95 23.08 2.02 10.54
CA ALA A 95 23.02 0.64 10.07
C ALA A 95 22.04 0.47 8.89
N TYR A 96 20.83 1.00 8.97
CA TYR A 96 19.86 0.94 7.87
C TYR A 96 20.35 1.69 6.63
N LYS A 97 20.92 2.88 6.81
CA LYS A 97 21.51 3.66 5.72
C LYS A 97 22.66 2.90 5.04
N ALA A 98 23.56 2.30 5.80
CA ALA A 98 24.66 1.49 5.27
C ALA A 98 24.15 0.25 4.51
N ALA A 99 23.00 -0.29 4.91
CA ALA A 99 22.35 -1.42 4.27
C ALA A 99 21.53 -1.04 3.00
N GLY A 100 21.36 0.27 2.71
CA GLY A 100 20.51 0.76 1.63
C GLY A 100 19.02 0.62 1.91
N ILE A 101 18.62 0.53 3.19
CA ILE A 101 17.21 0.42 3.60
C ILE A 101 16.66 1.83 3.87
N GLU A 102 15.52 2.12 3.25
CA GLU A 102 14.75 3.35 3.42
C GLU A 102 13.65 3.13 4.46
N LEU A 103 13.64 3.98 5.50
CA LEU A 103 12.57 3.97 6.48
C LEU A 103 11.36 4.76 5.93
N THR A 104 10.22 4.09 5.79
CA THR A 104 9.02 4.64 5.15
C THR A 104 8.05 5.24 6.15
N ALA A 105 7.93 4.61 7.31
CA ALA A 105 7.09 5.01 8.43
C ALA A 105 7.68 4.55 9.75
N ALA A 106 7.18 5.11 10.85
CA ALA A 106 7.43 4.64 12.21
C ALA A 106 6.13 4.12 12.82
N GLY A 107 6.08 2.86 13.21
CA GLY A 107 4.86 2.32 13.80
C GLY A 107 4.84 0.82 14.11
N VAL A 108 3.79 0.38 14.81
CA VAL A 108 2.67 1.19 15.36
C VAL A 108 3.13 1.91 16.62
N ILE A 109 2.95 3.25 16.67
CA ILE A 109 3.19 4.08 17.83
C ILE A 109 1.85 4.34 18.55
N TYR A 110 1.79 4.05 19.85
CA TYR A 110 0.61 4.27 20.67
C TYR A 110 0.64 5.67 21.32
N PHE A 111 -0.54 6.31 21.40
CA PHE A 111 -0.72 7.60 22.06
C PHE A 111 -1.75 7.46 23.20
N PRO A 112 -1.36 6.86 24.33
CA PRO A 112 -2.30 6.53 25.41
C PRO A 112 -2.68 7.72 26.28
N THR A 113 -1.99 8.88 26.16
CA THR A 113 -2.18 10.05 26.99
C THR A 113 -2.37 11.31 26.17
N LYS A 114 -2.94 12.35 26.80
CA LYS A 114 -3.03 13.71 26.25
C LYS A 114 -1.85 14.58 26.66
N ASP A 115 -0.84 14.02 27.34
CA ASP A 115 0.34 14.76 27.77
C ASP A 115 1.09 15.30 26.54
N PRO A 116 1.19 16.62 26.39
CA PRO A 116 1.87 17.20 25.23
C PRO A 116 3.33 16.79 25.12
N ALA A 117 4.03 16.58 26.24
CA ALA A 117 5.43 16.17 26.23
C ALA A 117 5.61 14.74 25.71
N ASP A 118 4.71 13.81 26.05
CA ASP A 118 4.71 12.45 25.53
C ASP A 118 4.42 12.43 24.03
N ILE A 119 3.43 13.22 23.59
CA ILE A 119 3.08 13.32 22.17
C ILE A 119 4.22 13.95 21.37
N GLU A 120 4.75 15.06 21.84
CA GLU A 120 5.86 15.76 21.20
C GLU A 120 7.10 14.87 21.02
N GLN A 121 7.47 14.11 22.05
CA GLN A 121 8.58 13.17 21.97
C GLN A 121 8.45 12.20 20.79
N LYS A 122 7.24 11.68 20.53
CA LYS A 122 6.98 10.73 19.44
C LYS A 122 7.09 11.38 18.06
N PHE A 123 6.60 12.60 17.93
CA PHE A 123 6.76 13.38 16.69
C PHE A 123 8.21 13.83 16.48
N ALA A 124 8.90 14.27 17.53
CA ALA A 124 10.32 14.62 17.47
C ALA A 124 11.18 13.40 17.06
N TYR A 125 10.85 12.22 17.59
CA TYR A 125 11.48 10.97 17.16
C TYR A 125 11.25 10.71 15.67
N ALA A 126 10.00 10.75 15.19
CA ALA A 126 9.70 10.56 13.77
C ALA A 126 10.43 11.57 12.87
N LYS A 127 10.52 12.84 13.31
CA LYS A 127 11.28 13.89 12.63
C LYS A 127 12.78 13.57 12.59
N LYS A 128 13.35 13.14 13.72
CA LYS A 128 14.76 12.77 13.83
C LYS A 128 15.12 11.62 12.89
N ILE A 129 14.29 10.60 12.80
CA ILE A 129 14.55 9.44 11.94
C ILE A 129 14.21 9.70 10.47
N GLY A 130 13.64 10.87 10.15
CA GLY A 130 13.41 11.33 8.79
C GLY A 130 12.21 10.70 8.08
N VAL A 131 11.28 10.06 8.80
CA VAL A 131 10.09 9.47 8.19
C VAL A 131 8.98 10.52 8.02
N PRO A 132 8.23 10.47 6.90
CA PRO A 132 7.13 11.39 6.64
C PRO A 132 5.81 10.95 7.29
N LEU A 133 5.78 9.76 7.88
CA LEU A 133 4.57 9.08 8.34
C LEU A 133 4.79 8.40 9.69
N ILE A 134 3.87 8.62 10.61
CA ILE A 134 3.67 7.78 11.79
C ILE A 134 2.48 6.86 11.53
N VAL A 135 2.69 5.56 11.59
CA VAL A 135 1.58 4.61 11.76
C VAL A 135 1.27 4.56 13.26
N GLY A 136 0.10 5.02 13.65
CA GLY A 136 -0.20 5.25 15.05
C GLY A 136 -1.54 4.71 15.51
N SER A 137 -1.66 4.53 16.81
CA SER A 137 -2.90 4.14 17.47
C SER A 137 -3.18 5.07 18.66
N PRO A 138 -3.68 6.30 18.42
CA PRO A 138 -4.25 7.12 19.46
C PRO A 138 -5.56 6.50 19.94
N THR A 139 -5.99 6.77 21.16
CA THR A 139 -7.38 6.50 21.56
C THR A 139 -8.30 7.57 20.95
N ARG A 140 -9.62 7.31 20.90
CA ARG A 140 -10.60 8.35 20.48
C ARG A 140 -10.49 9.60 21.35
N GLU A 141 -10.16 9.42 22.63
CA GLU A 141 -10.00 10.51 23.58
C GLU A 141 -8.72 11.32 23.37
N THR A 142 -7.61 10.68 22.99
CA THR A 142 -6.32 11.34 22.82
C THR A 142 -6.11 11.90 21.41
N LEU A 143 -6.81 11.40 20.41
CA LEU A 143 -6.66 11.81 19.00
C LEU A 143 -6.76 13.34 18.80
N PRO A 144 -7.69 14.09 19.42
CA PRO A 144 -7.72 15.55 19.28
C PRO A 144 -6.47 16.26 19.83
N ALA A 145 -5.79 15.66 20.83
CA ALA A 145 -4.55 16.22 21.37
C ALA A 145 -3.34 15.94 20.47
N VAL A 146 -3.41 14.93 19.60
CA VAL A 146 -2.34 14.58 18.64
C VAL A 146 -2.37 15.50 17.41
N GLU A 147 -3.53 15.97 16.97
CA GLU A 147 -3.68 16.78 15.76
C GLU A 147 -2.79 18.04 15.69
N PRO A 148 -2.60 18.84 16.76
CA PRO A 148 -1.70 19.99 16.72
C PRO A 148 -0.26 19.62 16.34
N PHE A 149 0.22 18.44 16.78
CA PHE A 149 1.58 17.97 16.50
C PHE A 149 1.74 17.50 15.06
N VAL A 150 0.70 16.92 14.46
CA VAL A 150 0.68 16.61 13.01
C VAL A 150 0.95 17.88 12.19
N LYS A 151 0.33 19.01 12.58
CA LYS A 151 0.51 20.32 11.93
C LYS A 151 1.90 20.91 12.22
N GLN A 152 2.33 20.88 13.47
CA GLN A 152 3.59 21.47 13.95
C GLN A 152 4.82 20.80 13.29
N TYR A 153 4.81 19.48 13.21
CA TYR A 153 5.94 18.70 12.69
C TYR A 153 5.88 18.47 11.18
N ASP A 154 4.73 18.74 10.56
CA ASP A 154 4.41 18.40 9.17
C ASP A 154 4.67 16.91 8.88
N ILE A 155 4.20 16.04 9.79
CA ILE A 155 4.28 14.59 9.71
C ILE A 155 2.87 14.04 9.67
N ARG A 156 2.60 13.16 8.71
CA ARG A 156 1.30 12.50 8.61
C ARG A 156 1.13 11.46 9.72
N LEU A 157 -0.11 11.27 10.15
CA LEU A 157 -0.52 10.20 11.06
C LEU A 157 -1.48 9.28 10.33
N ALA A 158 -1.10 8.02 10.14
CA ALA A 158 -1.97 6.96 9.65
C ALA A 158 -2.49 6.15 10.84
N ILE A 159 -3.78 6.21 11.13
CA ILE A 159 -4.36 5.46 12.25
C ILE A 159 -4.57 4.01 11.80
N HIS A 160 -3.97 3.09 12.54
CA HIS A 160 -4.02 1.66 12.31
C HIS A 160 -5.25 1.03 12.98
N ASN A 161 -6.00 0.21 12.24
CA ASN A 161 -7.13 -0.55 12.77
C ASN A 161 -6.67 -1.96 13.19
N HIS A 162 -7.22 -2.48 14.31
CA HIS A 162 -6.77 -3.73 14.94
C HIS A 162 -7.82 -4.85 14.95
N GLY A 163 -8.97 -4.65 14.28
CA GLY A 163 -10.01 -5.68 14.18
C GLY A 163 -11.03 -5.65 15.33
N PRO A 164 -11.92 -6.63 15.40
CA PRO A 164 -13.10 -6.59 16.28
C PRO A 164 -12.79 -6.59 17.78
N GLU A 165 -11.57 -6.96 18.17
CA GLU A 165 -11.13 -6.92 19.59
C GLU A 165 -10.73 -5.53 20.04
N ASP A 166 -10.38 -4.63 19.14
CA ASP A 166 -10.01 -3.26 19.45
C ASP A 166 -11.27 -2.41 19.64
N LYS A 167 -11.39 -1.81 20.83
CA LYS A 167 -12.52 -0.91 21.18
C LYS A 167 -12.39 0.47 20.54
N GLU A 168 -11.16 0.87 20.22
CA GLU A 168 -10.87 2.19 19.65
C GLU A 168 -11.06 2.20 18.13
N TRP A 169 -10.34 1.33 17.44
CA TRP A 169 -10.28 1.32 15.98
C TRP A 169 -10.46 -0.09 15.41
N PRO A 170 -11.66 -0.68 15.51
CA PRO A 170 -11.89 -2.02 14.96
C PRO A 170 -11.76 -2.05 13.43
N SER A 171 -12.22 -1.02 12.74
CA SER A 171 -12.23 -0.95 11.28
C SER A 171 -11.73 0.40 10.76
N PRO A 172 -11.19 0.47 9.54
CA PRO A 172 -10.79 1.75 8.94
C PRO A 172 -11.98 2.71 8.73
N LEU A 173 -13.19 2.20 8.65
CA LEU A 173 -14.40 3.03 8.52
C LEU A 173 -14.71 3.79 9.82
N ASP A 174 -14.40 3.21 10.98
CA ASP A 174 -14.50 3.88 12.28
C ASP A 174 -13.50 5.02 12.38
N VAL A 175 -12.27 4.78 11.92
CA VAL A 175 -11.23 5.80 11.83
C VAL A 175 -11.68 6.91 10.90
N LEU A 176 -12.11 6.58 9.67
CA LEU A 176 -12.50 7.55 8.65
C LEU A 176 -13.59 8.51 9.17
N LYS A 177 -14.58 7.97 9.86
CA LYS A 177 -15.65 8.76 10.49
C LYS A 177 -15.10 9.72 11.56
N ALA A 178 -14.16 9.27 12.37
CA ALA A 178 -13.60 10.06 13.46
C ALA A 178 -12.71 11.21 12.94
N ILE A 179 -11.98 11.00 11.85
CA ILE A 179 -11.04 11.97 11.30
C ILE A 179 -11.66 12.90 10.23
N GLU A 180 -12.94 12.73 9.92
CA GLU A 180 -13.64 13.56 8.90
C GLU A 180 -13.43 15.07 9.12
N PRO A 181 -13.61 15.63 10.35
CA PRO A 181 -13.43 17.06 10.62
C PRO A 181 -11.97 17.46 10.83
N MET A 182 -11.03 16.53 10.80
CA MET A 182 -9.64 16.75 11.20
C MET A 182 -8.73 17.10 10.01
N ASP A 183 -7.53 17.57 10.32
CA ASP A 183 -6.48 17.91 9.34
C ASP A 183 -6.28 16.77 8.33
N SER A 184 -6.07 17.16 7.08
CA SER A 184 -5.90 16.20 5.97
C SER A 184 -4.65 15.31 6.09
N ARG A 185 -3.70 15.64 6.97
CA ARG A 185 -2.53 14.84 7.29
C ARG A 185 -2.81 13.69 8.27
N ILE A 186 -4.04 13.59 8.79
CA ILE A 186 -4.49 12.42 9.56
C ILE A 186 -5.28 11.53 8.62
N GLY A 187 -4.91 10.27 8.53
CA GLY A 187 -5.50 9.30 7.59
C GLY A 187 -5.49 7.89 8.14
N LEU A 188 -5.49 6.94 7.22
CA LEU A 188 -5.67 5.52 7.49
C LEU A 188 -4.38 4.75 7.20
N CYS A 189 -3.97 3.89 8.12
CA CYS A 189 -3.23 2.68 7.82
C CYS A 189 -4.23 1.53 7.84
N ILE A 190 -4.58 1.00 6.69
CA ILE A 190 -5.56 -0.08 6.61
C ILE A 190 -4.84 -1.41 6.77
N ASP A 191 -5.01 -2.06 7.93
CA ASP A 191 -4.68 -3.46 8.06
C ASP A 191 -5.80 -4.29 7.42
N VAL A 192 -5.48 -4.94 6.32
CA VAL A 192 -6.49 -5.64 5.52
C VAL A 192 -7.04 -6.87 6.22
N GLY A 193 -6.20 -7.58 6.99
CA GLY A 193 -6.63 -8.76 7.75
C GLY A 193 -7.55 -8.40 8.91
N HIS A 194 -7.15 -7.39 9.68
CA HIS A 194 -7.99 -6.87 10.76
C HIS A 194 -9.32 -6.31 10.23
N THR A 195 -9.29 -5.63 9.08
CA THR A 195 -10.49 -5.11 8.42
C THR A 195 -11.44 -6.24 8.05
N ALA A 196 -10.95 -7.28 7.35
CA ALA A 196 -11.76 -8.40 6.94
C ALA A 196 -12.45 -9.10 8.12
N ARG A 197 -11.75 -9.27 9.25
CA ARG A 197 -12.30 -9.91 10.47
C ARG A 197 -13.49 -9.16 11.08
N THR A 198 -13.66 -7.87 10.79
CA THR A 198 -14.86 -7.11 11.21
C THR A 198 -16.07 -7.35 10.29
N GLY A 199 -15.91 -8.11 9.22
CA GLY A 199 -16.92 -8.26 8.17
C GLY A 199 -16.94 -7.06 7.19
N THR A 200 -16.01 -6.11 7.33
CA THR A 200 -15.89 -4.98 6.41
C THR A 200 -15.25 -5.44 5.10
N ASP A 201 -15.86 -5.08 3.98
CA ASP A 201 -15.26 -5.27 2.67
C ASP A 201 -14.04 -4.35 2.52
N VAL A 202 -12.86 -4.97 2.40
CA VAL A 202 -11.57 -4.28 2.34
C VAL A 202 -11.46 -3.40 1.09
N VAL A 203 -11.93 -3.89 -0.06
CA VAL A 203 -11.89 -3.16 -1.32
C VAL A 203 -12.77 -1.92 -1.24
N ALA A 204 -13.98 -2.06 -0.72
CA ALA A 204 -14.89 -0.94 -0.48
C ALA A 204 -14.33 0.07 0.55
N ALA A 205 -13.63 -0.42 1.59
CA ALA A 205 -13.00 0.44 2.59
C ALA A 205 -11.86 1.27 1.98
N ILE A 206 -11.03 0.70 1.11
CA ILE A 206 -9.97 1.42 0.38
C ILE A 206 -10.58 2.52 -0.49
N HIS A 207 -11.60 2.21 -1.29
CA HIS A 207 -12.30 3.22 -2.10
C HIS A 207 -12.88 4.37 -1.27
N LYS A 208 -13.51 4.05 -0.13
CA LYS A 208 -14.05 5.08 0.79
C LYS A 208 -12.96 5.92 1.44
N GLY A 209 -11.83 5.31 1.77
CA GLY A 209 -10.67 6.01 2.33
C GLY A 209 -10.07 7.02 1.34
N GLY A 210 -10.01 6.67 0.05
CA GLY A 210 -9.53 7.57 -1.00
C GLY A 210 -8.20 8.22 -0.66
N ALA A 211 -8.12 9.54 -0.76
CA ALA A 211 -6.91 10.31 -0.45
C ALA A 211 -6.46 10.26 1.02
N ARG A 212 -7.27 9.69 1.92
CA ARG A 212 -6.91 9.48 3.33
C ARG A 212 -6.21 8.13 3.58
N VAL A 213 -6.06 7.27 2.60
CA VAL A 213 -5.27 6.03 2.72
C VAL A 213 -3.79 6.40 2.59
N PHE A 214 -3.03 6.25 3.67
CA PHE A 214 -1.60 6.62 3.73
C PHE A 214 -0.68 5.43 3.80
N ASP A 215 -1.18 4.30 4.32
CA ASP A 215 -0.43 3.07 4.47
C ASP A 215 -1.36 1.85 4.39
N ILE A 216 -0.79 0.70 4.03
CA ILE A 216 -1.48 -0.58 4.00
C ILE A 216 -0.63 -1.61 4.72
N HIS A 217 -1.18 -2.25 5.75
CA HIS A 217 -0.61 -3.46 6.31
C HIS A 217 -1.25 -4.68 5.63
N MET A 218 -0.45 -5.36 4.81
CA MET A 218 -0.90 -6.51 4.04
C MET A 218 -0.82 -7.78 4.88
N LYS A 219 -1.93 -8.49 4.93
CA LYS A 219 -2.08 -9.83 5.54
C LYS A 219 -2.96 -10.70 4.66
N ASP A 220 -2.86 -12.02 4.81
CA ASP A 220 -3.81 -12.95 4.22
C ASP A 220 -4.34 -13.92 5.28
N LEU A 221 -5.57 -14.32 5.16
CA LEU A 221 -6.27 -15.13 6.13
C LEU A 221 -6.92 -16.36 5.46
N ALA A 222 -6.70 -17.54 6.03
CA ALA A 222 -7.40 -18.77 5.60
C ALA A 222 -8.91 -18.71 5.94
N ASP A 223 -9.27 -17.97 7.01
CA ASP A 223 -10.65 -17.70 7.42
C ASP A 223 -10.76 -16.22 7.79
N LEU A 224 -11.52 -15.46 7.00
CA LEU A 224 -11.63 -14.00 7.14
C LEU A 224 -12.28 -13.54 8.46
N SER A 225 -12.85 -14.45 9.24
CA SER A 225 -13.48 -14.15 10.53
C SER A 225 -12.61 -14.48 11.75
N LYS A 226 -11.48 -15.19 11.55
CA LYS A 226 -10.67 -15.71 12.66
C LYS A 226 -9.33 -15.01 12.78
N LYS A 227 -8.96 -14.66 14.02
CA LYS A 227 -7.72 -13.99 14.36
C LYS A 227 -6.50 -14.86 14.04
N GLU A 228 -6.53 -16.13 14.43
CA GLU A 228 -5.42 -17.07 14.30
C GLU A 228 -5.38 -17.78 12.94
N SER A 229 -5.89 -17.13 11.89
CA SER A 229 -5.98 -17.74 10.55
C SER A 229 -5.03 -17.13 9.54
N GLN A 230 -4.07 -16.29 9.99
CA GLN A 230 -3.10 -15.70 9.07
C GLN A 230 -2.29 -16.79 8.36
N VAL A 231 -2.08 -16.58 7.07
CA VAL A 231 -1.26 -17.44 6.19
C VAL A 231 -0.37 -16.56 5.31
N ALA A 232 0.55 -17.15 4.57
CA ALA A 232 1.30 -16.41 3.58
C ALA A 232 0.35 -15.80 2.53
N VAL A 233 0.65 -14.58 2.07
CA VAL A 233 -0.18 -13.92 1.07
C VAL A 233 -0.24 -14.76 -0.20
N GLY A 234 -1.47 -15.05 -0.63
CA GLY A 234 -1.77 -15.95 -1.74
C GLY A 234 -2.20 -17.37 -1.33
N ASP A 235 -2.09 -17.72 -0.04
CA ASP A 235 -2.59 -19.00 0.48
C ASP A 235 -3.97 -18.87 1.13
N GLY A 236 -4.45 -17.64 1.31
CA GLY A 236 -5.70 -17.36 1.99
C GLY A 236 -6.84 -16.94 1.06
N LYS A 237 -7.75 -16.19 1.64
CA LYS A 237 -9.00 -15.76 0.99
C LYS A 237 -9.07 -14.24 0.78
N MET A 238 -8.01 -13.50 1.09
CA MET A 238 -8.00 -12.06 0.86
C MET A 238 -8.04 -11.76 -0.63
N PRO A 239 -8.84 -10.77 -1.07
CA PRO A 239 -8.94 -10.39 -2.47
C PRO A 239 -7.73 -9.55 -2.90
N VAL A 240 -6.51 -10.12 -2.83
CA VAL A 240 -5.23 -9.40 -3.00
C VAL A 240 -5.19 -8.59 -4.30
N ARG A 241 -5.63 -9.18 -5.42
CA ARG A 241 -5.73 -8.45 -6.69
C ARG A 241 -6.73 -7.28 -6.59
N GLY A 242 -7.90 -7.50 -6.02
CA GLY A 242 -8.91 -6.44 -5.83
C GLY A 242 -8.41 -5.31 -4.93
N ILE A 243 -7.58 -5.62 -3.91
CA ILE A 243 -6.93 -4.61 -3.06
C ILE A 243 -5.99 -3.75 -3.91
N PHE A 244 -5.12 -4.33 -4.74
CA PHE A 244 -4.22 -3.56 -5.60
C PHE A 244 -4.99 -2.77 -6.68
N GLU A 245 -6.06 -3.33 -7.25
CA GLU A 245 -6.94 -2.62 -8.19
C GLU A 245 -7.60 -1.40 -7.53
N ALA A 246 -8.09 -1.54 -6.28
CA ALA A 246 -8.67 -0.43 -5.52
C ALA A 246 -7.62 0.64 -5.19
N LEU A 247 -6.42 0.26 -4.79
CA LEU A 247 -5.32 1.18 -4.55
C LEU A 247 -4.95 1.95 -5.82
N ASN A 248 -4.88 1.26 -6.95
CA ASN A 248 -4.65 1.91 -8.24
C ASN A 248 -5.77 2.91 -8.59
N ALA A 249 -7.02 2.51 -8.39
CA ALA A 249 -8.19 3.36 -8.70
C ALA A 249 -8.25 4.66 -7.89
N ILE A 250 -7.73 4.65 -6.64
CA ILE A 250 -7.64 5.87 -5.81
C ILE A 250 -6.34 6.67 -6.05
N GLY A 251 -5.48 6.24 -6.98
CA GLY A 251 -4.20 6.89 -7.27
C GLY A 251 -3.18 6.75 -6.13
N TYR A 252 -3.22 5.66 -5.38
CA TYR A 252 -2.33 5.41 -4.25
C TYR A 252 -0.85 5.30 -4.68
N ASN A 253 0.02 6.07 -4.02
CA ASN A 253 1.46 6.10 -4.31
C ASN A 253 2.31 5.79 -3.06
N GLY A 254 1.72 5.10 -2.10
CA GLY A 254 2.35 4.72 -0.83
C GLY A 254 2.94 3.32 -0.84
N TYR A 255 3.09 2.80 0.35
CA TYR A 255 3.66 1.48 0.60
C TYR A 255 2.55 0.48 0.97
N VAL A 256 2.74 -0.75 0.54
CA VAL A 256 1.97 -1.92 0.98
C VAL A 256 2.95 -2.77 1.76
N ASP A 257 2.92 -2.61 3.08
CA ASP A 257 3.86 -3.23 3.98
C ASP A 257 3.33 -4.58 4.44
N LEU A 258 4.07 -5.66 4.12
CA LEU A 258 3.74 -6.99 4.63
C LEU A 258 3.90 -7.01 6.15
N GLU A 259 2.83 -7.33 6.88
CA GLU A 259 2.86 -7.58 8.32
C GLU A 259 2.54 -9.06 8.59
N TYR A 260 3.61 -9.84 8.84
CA TYR A 260 3.58 -11.29 8.96
C TYR A 260 3.80 -11.69 10.42
N GLU A 261 2.72 -12.08 11.10
CA GLU A 261 2.72 -12.31 12.56
C GLU A 261 2.59 -13.80 12.93
N ILE A 262 2.97 -14.67 12.01
CA ILE A 262 2.99 -16.12 12.20
C ILE A 262 4.38 -16.67 11.93
N GLN A 263 4.63 -17.91 12.36
CA GLN A 263 5.96 -18.54 12.22
C GLN A 263 7.07 -17.65 12.80
N GLU A 264 6.81 -17.06 13.95
CA GLU A 264 7.63 -16.02 14.60
C GLU A 264 9.12 -16.36 14.71
N ASN A 265 9.49 -17.65 14.77
CA ASN A 265 10.88 -18.11 14.87
C ASN A 265 11.53 -18.37 13.50
N ASP A 266 10.75 -18.41 12.41
CA ASP A 266 11.23 -18.58 11.04
C ASP A 266 10.22 -17.97 10.05
N PRO A 267 10.04 -16.62 10.03
CA PRO A 267 9.04 -15.96 9.21
C PRO A 267 9.43 -15.88 7.74
N LEU A 268 10.72 -15.94 7.44
CA LEU A 268 11.26 -15.59 6.11
C LEU A 268 10.70 -16.45 4.97
N PRO A 269 10.55 -17.79 5.07
CA PRO A 269 10.02 -18.59 3.98
C PRO A 269 8.60 -18.17 3.56
N GLY A 270 7.72 -17.92 4.54
CA GLY A 270 6.36 -17.45 4.29
C GLY A 270 6.31 -16.03 3.73
N MET A 271 7.22 -15.16 4.19
CA MET A 271 7.32 -13.79 3.70
C MET A 271 7.87 -13.73 2.26
N VAL A 272 8.88 -14.54 1.91
CA VAL A 272 9.39 -14.65 0.53
C VAL A 272 8.27 -15.11 -0.40
N LYS A 273 7.47 -16.11 0.00
CA LYS A 273 6.31 -16.58 -0.74
C LYS A 273 5.29 -15.45 -0.93
N SER A 274 4.98 -14.71 0.13
CA SER A 274 4.05 -13.58 0.11
C SER A 274 4.50 -12.49 -0.87
N PHE A 275 5.78 -12.11 -0.83
CA PHE A 275 6.34 -11.13 -1.76
C PHE A 275 6.30 -11.62 -3.21
N ALA A 276 6.65 -12.89 -3.46
CA ALA A 276 6.58 -13.47 -4.80
C ALA A 276 5.15 -13.43 -5.37
N PHE A 277 4.16 -13.76 -4.55
CA PHE A 277 2.75 -13.70 -4.95
C PHE A 277 2.32 -12.26 -5.26
N MET A 278 2.57 -11.31 -4.35
CA MET A 278 2.21 -9.90 -4.53
C MET A 278 2.86 -9.29 -5.77
N ARG A 279 4.15 -9.55 -6.01
CA ARG A 279 4.86 -9.14 -7.23
C ARG A 279 4.22 -9.76 -8.49
N GLY A 280 3.86 -11.03 -8.45
CA GLY A 280 3.16 -11.69 -9.54
C GLY A 280 1.81 -11.05 -9.87
N VAL A 281 1.03 -10.67 -8.86
CA VAL A 281 -0.23 -9.94 -9.04
C VAL A 281 0.02 -8.58 -9.67
N LEU A 282 0.97 -7.80 -9.14
CA LEU A 282 1.32 -6.47 -9.66
C LEU A 282 1.84 -6.56 -11.11
N ALA A 283 2.71 -7.52 -11.41
CA ALA A 283 3.18 -7.75 -12.78
C ALA A 283 2.03 -8.09 -13.74
N GLY A 284 1.07 -8.92 -13.29
CA GLY A 284 -0.15 -9.24 -14.03
C GLY A 284 -1.09 -8.05 -14.23
N MET A 285 -0.91 -6.97 -13.47
CA MET A 285 -1.60 -5.68 -13.62
C MET A 285 -0.79 -4.66 -14.43
N GLY A 286 0.39 -5.05 -14.95
CA GLY A 286 1.25 -4.20 -15.77
C GLY A 286 2.24 -3.34 -14.98
N TYR A 287 2.39 -3.55 -13.66
CA TYR A 287 3.45 -2.90 -12.89
C TYR A 287 4.79 -3.52 -13.22
N GLN A 288 5.82 -2.69 -13.33
CA GLN A 288 7.22 -3.12 -13.48
C GLN A 288 7.94 -2.79 -12.16
N ASP A 289 8.67 -3.76 -11.64
CA ASP A 289 9.56 -3.61 -10.48
C ASP A 289 10.75 -2.72 -10.80
#